data_a8669a79660226a3c34452c1f11b6055
#
_entry.id   a8669a79660226a3c34452c1f11b6055
#
_cell.length_a   1.000
_cell.length_b   1.000
_cell.length_c   1.000
_cell.angle_alpha   90.00
_cell.angle_beta   90.00
_cell.angle_gamma   90.00
#
_symmetry.space_group_name_H-M   'P 1'
#
loop_
_entity.id
_entity.type
_entity.pdbx_description
1 polymer ?
#
loop_
_entity_poly.entity_id
_entity_poly.type
_entity_poly.pdbx_seq_one_letter_code
_entity_poly.pdbx_strand_id
1 'polypeptide(L)'
;MPADSFTSHASDAGQMKTVKVLCGLVCFLILISNVWTIGRWSESRGVYDDICYLRQAHLFQQFGLGGLNTDISRDHDHYLASKLKEIGFPTWSDPATAPCHSLMPATHRRVTQYPPGTGFVLALFPAGFQAIPLYVLATVIVFGFVLLAISMARTWSALLLAAAFGCLALYLMINPTKASYSMAPTMVICVLAAFFTAKLFAAKQRRHRVALSALIGFLIGLAVDFRLPNLFLCSGYFAFFFVSFLTSRKIETLVQGALFAAAFLAGMAPTLLANAINAGSAFSTTYGAADTVPPDFDFSVIRHYLADMQFVLLVLASAWTALILRLNRGNGITQTALVAAGNLLVNLAFFMSHPVFTPYYTVPVAMLSLWSLLFAGLMQPAGATDGAFPGRPARA
;
A
#
# COMPACT_ATOMS: atom_id res chain seq x y z
N MET A 1 38.56 27.43 -30.91
CA MET A 1 37.30 26.87 -31.43
C MET A 1 36.79 25.83 -30.46
N PRO A 2 35.64 26.04 -29.83
CA PRO A 2 34.81 24.95 -29.41
C PRO A 2 33.34 25.28 -29.66
N ALA A 3 32.81 25.04 -30.87
CA ALA A 3 31.40 25.20 -31.21
C ALA A 3 30.59 23.89 -31.11
N ASP A 4 31.25 22.73 -31.04
CA ASP A 4 30.59 21.43 -31.19
C ASP A 4 29.97 20.88 -29.91
N SER A 5 30.29 21.41 -28.72
CA SER A 5 29.72 20.92 -27.43
C SER A 5 28.31 21.41 -27.14
N PHE A 6 27.90 22.56 -27.68
CA PHE A 6 26.56 23.14 -27.43
C PHE A 6 25.45 22.43 -28.22
N THR A 7 25.72 21.91 -29.39
CA THR A 7 24.73 21.23 -30.25
C THR A 7 24.37 19.84 -29.73
N SER A 8 25.30 19.11 -29.12
CA SER A 8 25.05 17.77 -28.60
C SER A 8 24.13 17.78 -27.39
N HIS A 9 24.30 18.73 -26.46
CA HIS A 9 23.43 18.85 -25.25
C HIS A 9 21.98 19.26 -25.55
N ALA A 10 21.76 20.06 -26.59
CA ALA A 10 20.40 20.43 -27.02
C ALA A 10 19.66 19.25 -27.65
N SER A 11 20.37 18.41 -28.42
CA SER A 11 19.82 17.20 -29.04
C SER A 11 19.41 16.17 -27.96
N ASP A 12 20.27 15.90 -26.96
CA ASP A 12 20.00 14.94 -25.88
C ASP A 12 18.80 15.36 -25.01
N ALA A 13 18.65 16.65 -24.71
CA ALA A 13 17.52 17.17 -23.97
C ALA A 13 16.19 17.03 -24.73
N GLY A 14 16.22 17.23 -26.05
CA GLY A 14 15.07 17.02 -26.95
C GLY A 14 14.66 15.55 -26.99
N GLN A 15 15.60 14.66 -27.18
CA GLN A 15 15.35 13.21 -27.20
C GLN A 15 14.77 12.71 -25.88
N MET A 16 15.30 13.15 -24.74
CA MET A 16 14.77 12.75 -23.43
C MET A 16 13.31 13.18 -23.23
N LYS A 17 12.93 14.38 -23.67
CA LYS A 17 11.54 14.84 -23.64
C LYS A 17 10.62 13.94 -24.47
N THR A 18 11.03 13.62 -25.68
CA THR A 18 10.26 12.73 -26.57
C THR A 18 10.06 11.35 -25.94
N VAL A 19 11.12 10.75 -25.38
CA VAL A 19 11.02 9.42 -24.75
C VAL A 19 10.19 9.46 -23.48
N LYS A 20 10.23 10.54 -22.68
CA LYS A 20 9.29 10.72 -21.53
C LYS A 20 7.84 10.69 -21.99
N VAL A 21 7.52 11.37 -23.09
CA VAL A 21 6.17 11.37 -23.67
C VAL A 21 5.78 9.96 -24.12
N LEU A 22 6.67 9.26 -24.81
CA LEU A 22 6.42 7.87 -25.26
C LEU A 22 6.20 6.93 -24.06
N CYS A 23 7.04 7.00 -23.03
CA CYS A 23 6.83 6.24 -21.78
C CYS A 23 5.49 6.55 -21.13
N GLY A 24 5.12 7.83 -21.05
CA GLY A 24 3.81 8.27 -20.55
C GLY A 24 2.65 7.70 -21.38
N LEU A 25 2.77 7.69 -22.70
CA LEU A 25 1.78 7.09 -23.60
C LEU A 25 1.63 5.58 -23.40
N VAL A 26 2.74 4.85 -23.25
CA VAL A 26 2.68 3.40 -22.94
C VAL A 26 1.94 3.16 -21.63
N CYS A 27 2.28 3.90 -20.57
CA CYS A 27 1.56 3.81 -19.29
C CYS A 27 0.09 4.21 -19.43
N PHE A 28 -0.24 5.19 -20.25
CA PHE A 28 -1.62 5.59 -20.53
C PHE A 28 -2.41 4.50 -21.29
N LEU A 29 -1.80 3.79 -22.21
CA LEU A 29 -2.43 2.63 -22.87
C LEU A 29 -2.72 1.50 -21.88
N ILE A 30 -1.82 1.26 -20.92
CA ILE A 30 -2.07 0.30 -19.83
C ILE A 30 -3.24 0.79 -18.97
N LEU A 31 -3.31 2.08 -18.61
CA LEU A 31 -4.43 2.66 -17.89
C LEU A 31 -5.75 2.43 -18.63
N ILE A 32 -5.81 2.71 -19.93
CA ILE A 32 -7.02 2.49 -20.75
C ILE A 32 -7.42 1.01 -20.73
N SER A 33 -6.45 0.10 -20.90
CA SER A 33 -6.69 -1.34 -20.84
C SER A 33 -7.25 -1.76 -19.47
N ASN A 34 -6.72 -1.19 -18.38
CA ASN A 34 -7.21 -1.44 -17.02
C ASN A 34 -8.64 -0.97 -16.85
N VAL A 35 -8.92 0.30 -17.21
CA VAL A 35 -10.26 0.89 -17.11
C VAL A 35 -11.26 0.08 -17.93
N TRP A 36 -10.88 -0.34 -19.13
CA TRP A 36 -11.70 -1.21 -19.97
C TRP A 36 -12.00 -2.57 -19.31
N THR A 37 -11.00 -3.18 -18.69
CA THR A 37 -11.15 -4.47 -17.99
C THR A 37 -12.00 -4.31 -16.73
N ILE A 38 -11.72 -3.28 -15.93
CA ILE A 38 -12.48 -2.96 -14.71
C ILE A 38 -13.94 -2.63 -15.04
N GLY A 39 -14.20 -1.87 -16.11
CA GLY A 39 -15.56 -1.50 -16.54
C GLY A 39 -16.47 -2.68 -16.91
N ARG A 40 -15.89 -3.86 -17.13
CA ARG A 40 -16.62 -5.12 -17.39
C ARG A 40 -16.80 -5.99 -16.15
N TRP A 41 -16.32 -5.52 -15.00
CA TRP A 41 -16.42 -6.26 -13.75
C TRP A 41 -17.85 -6.29 -13.22
N SER A 42 -18.22 -7.41 -12.64
CA SER A 42 -19.48 -7.57 -11.93
C SER A 42 -19.21 -7.87 -10.46
N GLU A 43 -19.89 -7.18 -9.58
CA GLU A 43 -19.78 -7.39 -8.12
C GLU A 43 -20.22 -8.80 -7.68
N SER A 44 -21.03 -9.48 -8.49
CA SER A 44 -21.40 -10.89 -8.30
C SER A 44 -20.27 -11.91 -8.57
N ARG A 45 -19.13 -11.44 -9.08
CA ARG A 45 -17.94 -12.27 -9.33
C ARG A 45 -16.83 -12.06 -8.28
N GLY A 46 -17.10 -11.30 -7.22
CA GLY A 46 -16.17 -11.08 -6.14
C GLY A 46 -15.87 -12.35 -5.33
N VAL A 47 -14.78 -12.31 -4.58
CA VAL A 47 -14.49 -13.30 -3.53
C VAL A 47 -15.39 -13.05 -2.31
N TYR A 48 -15.46 -14.01 -1.39
CA TYR A 48 -16.29 -13.85 -0.19
C TYR A 48 -15.97 -12.59 0.61
N ASP A 49 -14.70 -12.23 0.71
CA ASP A 49 -14.25 -10.97 1.33
C ASP A 49 -14.93 -9.75 0.74
N ASP A 50 -15.08 -9.72 -0.58
CA ASP A 50 -15.66 -8.60 -1.32
C ASP A 50 -17.14 -8.41 -1.00
N ILE A 51 -17.89 -9.50 -0.85
CA ILE A 51 -19.30 -9.47 -0.42
C ILE A 51 -19.42 -8.84 0.97
N CYS A 52 -18.48 -9.12 1.86
CA CYS A 52 -18.47 -8.55 3.21
C CYS A 52 -18.16 -7.06 3.20
N TYR A 53 -17.28 -6.58 2.31
CA TYR A 53 -17.08 -5.15 2.12
C TYR A 53 -18.30 -4.47 1.49
N LEU A 54 -18.99 -5.12 0.55
CA LEU A 54 -20.24 -4.59 -0.02
C LEU A 54 -21.35 -4.51 1.05
N ARG A 55 -21.45 -5.53 1.94
CA ARG A 55 -22.35 -5.46 3.09
C ARG A 55 -22.00 -4.29 4.00
N GLN A 56 -20.73 -4.09 4.32
CA GLN A 56 -20.29 -2.95 5.11
C GLN A 56 -20.67 -1.62 4.45
N ALA A 57 -20.48 -1.51 3.13
CA ALA A 57 -20.89 -0.34 2.36
C ALA A 57 -22.41 -0.12 2.44
N HIS A 58 -23.19 -1.17 2.31
CA HIS A 58 -24.64 -1.13 2.44
C HIS A 58 -25.08 -0.62 3.83
N LEU A 59 -24.43 -1.10 4.91
CA LEU A 59 -24.70 -0.61 6.26
C LEU A 59 -24.37 0.88 6.42
N PHE A 60 -23.29 1.37 5.81
CA PHE A 60 -22.97 2.80 5.80
C PHE A 60 -23.99 3.62 5.00
N GLN A 61 -24.49 3.10 3.89
CA GLN A 61 -25.51 3.76 3.09
C GLN A 61 -26.86 3.86 3.84
N GLN A 62 -27.21 2.82 4.60
CA GLN A 62 -28.46 2.81 5.37
C GLN A 62 -28.38 3.61 6.67
N PHE A 63 -27.28 3.54 7.40
CA PHE A 63 -27.18 4.04 8.78
C PHE A 63 -26.13 5.13 8.98
N GLY A 64 -25.48 5.63 7.91
CA GLY A 64 -24.37 6.58 8.02
C GLY A 64 -23.27 6.02 8.93
N LEU A 65 -22.75 6.81 9.87
CA LEU A 65 -21.72 6.35 10.82
C LEU A 65 -22.20 5.20 11.72
N GLY A 66 -23.51 4.99 11.88
CA GLY A 66 -24.05 3.81 12.54
C GLY A 66 -23.69 2.49 11.83
N GLY A 67 -23.27 2.53 10.56
CA GLY A 67 -22.74 1.39 9.81
C GLY A 67 -21.43 0.81 10.35
N LEU A 68 -20.76 1.49 11.29
CA LEU A 68 -19.64 0.94 12.06
C LEU A 68 -20.04 -0.28 12.91
N ASN A 69 -21.29 -0.36 13.35
CA ASN A 69 -21.84 -1.56 13.96
C ASN A 69 -22.21 -2.55 12.87
N THR A 70 -21.44 -3.64 12.75
CA THR A 70 -21.57 -4.64 11.70
C THR A 70 -22.25 -5.93 12.17
N ASP A 71 -22.96 -5.90 13.30
CA ASP A 71 -23.73 -7.04 13.78
C ASP A 71 -24.64 -7.60 12.68
N ILE A 72 -24.62 -8.92 12.51
CA ILE A 72 -25.39 -9.59 11.47
C ILE A 72 -26.90 -9.40 11.65
N SER A 73 -27.37 -9.19 12.89
CA SER A 73 -28.78 -8.89 13.19
C SER A 73 -29.29 -7.61 12.53
N ARG A 74 -28.40 -6.75 12.03
CA ARG A 74 -28.77 -5.51 11.32
C ARG A 74 -29.07 -5.71 9.83
N ASP A 75 -28.98 -6.94 9.34
CA ASP A 75 -29.29 -7.31 7.94
C ASP A 75 -30.81 -7.51 7.76
N HIS A 76 -31.61 -6.54 8.16
CA HIS A 76 -33.08 -6.63 8.15
C HIS A 76 -33.67 -6.79 6.74
N ASP A 77 -33.01 -6.29 5.72
CA ASP A 77 -33.39 -6.39 4.31
C ASP A 77 -32.78 -7.62 3.61
N HIS A 78 -32.11 -8.50 4.37
CA HIS A 78 -31.48 -9.72 3.87
C HIS A 78 -30.44 -9.47 2.75
N TYR A 79 -29.78 -8.29 2.77
CA TYR A 79 -28.79 -7.92 1.76
C TYR A 79 -27.66 -8.96 1.66
N LEU A 80 -27.05 -9.34 2.81
CA LEU A 80 -25.96 -10.32 2.84
C LEU A 80 -26.41 -11.67 2.27
N ALA A 81 -27.57 -12.16 2.75
CA ALA A 81 -28.12 -13.43 2.30
C ALA A 81 -28.40 -13.43 0.79
N SER A 82 -28.94 -12.32 0.25
CA SER A 82 -29.20 -12.18 -1.19
C SER A 82 -27.90 -12.20 -2.02
N LYS A 83 -26.86 -11.50 -1.55
CA LYS A 83 -25.54 -11.47 -2.21
C LYS A 83 -24.83 -12.83 -2.14
N LEU A 84 -24.89 -13.51 -1.02
CA LEU A 84 -24.34 -14.86 -0.87
C LEU A 84 -25.05 -15.87 -1.78
N LYS A 85 -26.37 -15.75 -1.92
CA LYS A 85 -27.17 -16.57 -2.86
C LYS A 85 -26.77 -16.30 -4.31
N GLU A 86 -26.56 -15.01 -4.67
CA GLU A 86 -26.17 -14.60 -6.03
C GLU A 86 -24.83 -15.23 -6.46
N ILE A 87 -23.86 -15.37 -5.54
CA ILE A 87 -22.57 -16.02 -5.82
C ILE A 87 -22.56 -17.53 -5.59
N GLY A 88 -23.71 -18.13 -5.27
CA GLY A 88 -23.84 -19.57 -5.07
C GLY A 88 -23.23 -20.10 -3.77
N PHE A 89 -23.15 -19.29 -2.70
CA PHE A 89 -22.63 -19.75 -1.41
C PHE A 89 -23.55 -20.81 -0.80
N PRO A 90 -23.06 -22.01 -0.42
CA PRO A 90 -23.92 -23.17 -0.08
C PRO A 90 -24.88 -22.90 1.09
N THR A 91 -24.41 -22.20 2.13
CA THR A 91 -25.17 -21.93 3.35
C THR A 91 -25.64 -20.47 3.44
N TRP A 92 -25.99 -19.88 2.29
CA TRP A 92 -26.35 -18.46 2.15
C TRP A 92 -27.47 -17.99 3.10
N SER A 93 -28.37 -18.90 3.51
CA SER A 93 -29.53 -18.61 4.37
C SER A 93 -29.23 -18.74 5.87
N ASP A 94 -28.06 -19.26 6.24
CA ASP A 94 -27.69 -19.45 7.65
C ASP A 94 -26.73 -18.36 8.12
N PRO A 95 -27.17 -17.38 8.94
CA PRO A 95 -26.30 -16.34 9.47
C PRO A 95 -25.16 -16.88 10.33
N ALA A 96 -25.28 -18.09 10.88
CA ALA A 96 -24.23 -18.67 11.71
C ALA A 96 -22.99 -19.07 10.92
N THR A 97 -23.15 -19.35 9.65
CA THR A 97 -22.09 -19.76 8.72
C THR A 97 -21.67 -18.65 7.75
N ALA A 98 -22.15 -17.40 7.98
CA ALA A 98 -21.82 -16.27 7.11
C ALA A 98 -20.30 -16.07 7.02
N PRO A 99 -19.74 -16.05 5.80
CA PRO A 99 -18.30 -15.88 5.61
C PRO A 99 -17.83 -14.52 6.17
N CYS A 100 -16.57 -14.42 6.56
CA CYS A 100 -15.94 -13.22 7.11
C CYS A 100 -16.68 -12.59 8.31
N HIS A 101 -17.49 -13.36 9.03
CA HIS A 101 -18.15 -12.95 10.25
C HIS A 101 -17.74 -13.84 11.43
N SER A 102 -17.37 -13.22 12.54
CA SER A 102 -16.96 -13.91 13.74
C SER A 102 -17.87 -13.56 14.92
N LEU A 103 -18.13 -14.54 15.79
CA LEU A 103 -18.81 -14.32 17.05
C LEU A 103 -17.84 -13.70 18.06
N MET A 104 -18.17 -12.53 18.57
CA MET A 104 -17.36 -11.84 19.56
C MET A 104 -17.76 -12.26 20.97
N PRO A 105 -16.83 -12.83 21.76
CA PRO A 105 -17.15 -13.32 23.11
C PRO A 105 -17.64 -12.23 24.06
N ALA A 106 -17.05 -11.02 23.98
CA ALA A 106 -17.37 -9.94 24.90
C ALA A 106 -18.73 -9.27 24.63
N THR A 107 -19.17 -9.21 23.37
CA THR A 107 -20.41 -8.53 22.97
C THR A 107 -21.52 -9.50 22.59
N HIS A 108 -21.22 -10.80 22.46
CA HIS A 108 -22.12 -11.84 21.95
C HIS A 108 -22.73 -11.51 20.57
N ARG A 109 -22.04 -10.67 19.79
CA ARG A 109 -22.43 -10.26 18.43
C ARG A 109 -21.66 -11.03 17.40
N ARG A 110 -22.30 -11.31 16.27
CA ARG A 110 -21.63 -11.84 15.09
C ARG A 110 -21.38 -10.69 14.14
N VAL A 111 -20.11 -10.34 13.95
CA VAL A 111 -19.70 -9.10 13.30
C VAL A 111 -18.71 -9.36 12.17
N THR A 112 -18.64 -8.45 11.21
CA THR A 112 -17.65 -8.52 10.13
C THR A 112 -16.22 -8.39 10.67
N GLN A 113 -15.33 -9.26 10.21
CA GLN A 113 -13.91 -9.30 10.61
C GLN A 113 -13.11 -8.07 10.15
N TYR A 114 -13.51 -7.46 9.03
CA TYR A 114 -12.71 -6.47 8.33
C TYR A 114 -12.86 -5.06 8.90
N PRO A 115 -11.75 -4.26 8.83
CA PRO A 115 -11.79 -2.84 9.15
C PRO A 115 -12.79 -2.08 8.28
N PRO A 116 -13.31 -0.92 8.75
CA PRO A 116 -14.46 -0.25 8.13
C PRO A 116 -14.13 0.55 6.85
N GLY A 117 -12.86 0.88 6.61
CA GLY A 117 -12.49 1.88 5.59
C GLY A 117 -12.84 1.48 4.17
N THR A 118 -12.67 0.19 3.81
CA THR A 118 -13.03 -0.28 2.45
C THR A 118 -14.54 -0.17 2.24
N GLY A 119 -15.34 -0.63 3.19
CA GLY A 119 -16.80 -0.50 3.12
C GLY A 119 -17.25 0.96 3.08
N PHE A 120 -16.61 1.83 3.87
CA PHE A 120 -16.91 3.27 3.86
C PHE A 120 -16.65 3.91 2.49
N VAL A 121 -15.49 3.65 1.86
CA VAL A 121 -15.18 4.20 0.53
C VAL A 121 -16.12 3.64 -0.54
N LEU A 122 -16.45 2.36 -0.49
CA LEU A 122 -17.44 1.76 -1.39
C LEU A 122 -18.82 2.41 -1.23
N ALA A 123 -19.20 2.76 0.01
CA ALA A 123 -20.48 3.42 0.29
C ALA A 123 -20.66 4.80 -0.38
N LEU A 124 -19.57 5.44 -0.81
CA LEU A 124 -19.61 6.71 -1.55
C LEU A 124 -20.16 6.56 -2.98
N PHE A 125 -20.25 5.32 -3.47
CA PHE A 125 -20.72 5.02 -4.81
C PHE A 125 -22.09 4.30 -4.78
N PRO A 126 -22.89 4.40 -5.86
CA PRO A 126 -24.21 3.76 -5.93
C PRO A 126 -24.13 2.24 -5.74
N ALA A 127 -25.08 1.66 -5.03
CA ALA A 127 -25.18 0.22 -4.84
C ALA A 127 -25.24 -0.52 -6.19
N GLY A 128 -24.50 -1.62 -6.32
CA GLY A 128 -24.34 -2.39 -7.56
C GLY A 128 -23.33 -1.79 -8.54
N PHE A 129 -22.78 -0.60 -8.25
CA PHE A 129 -21.74 0.06 -9.04
C PHE A 129 -20.70 0.71 -8.10
N GLN A 130 -20.16 -0.08 -7.16
CA GLN A 130 -19.26 0.41 -6.10
C GLN A 130 -17.80 0.05 -6.40
N ALA A 131 -17.54 -1.15 -6.88
CA ALA A 131 -16.19 -1.65 -7.14
C ALA A 131 -15.53 -0.95 -8.33
N ILE A 132 -16.26 -0.75 -9.43
CA ILE A 132 -15.73 -0.13 -10.66
C ILE A 132 -15.14 1.27 -10.39
N PRO A 133 -15.89 2.23 -9.83
CA PRO A 133 -15.35 3.57 -9.60
C PRO A 133 -14.21 3.58 -8.57
N LEU A 134 -14.23 2.70 -7.56
CA LEU A 134 -13.14 2.55 -6.60
C LEU A 134 -11.83 2.18 -7.31
N TYR A 135 -11.86 1.15 -8.15
CA TYR A 135 -10.66 0.70 -8.88
C TYR A 135 -10.22 1.70 -9.95
N VAL A 136 -11.14 2.31 -10.68
CA VAL A 136 -10.81 3.35 -11.67
C VAL A 136 -10.13 4.53 -10.99
N LEU A 137 -10.70 5.05 -9.90
CA LEU A 137 -10.13 6.17 -9.15
C LEU A 137 -8.73 5.81 -8.62
N ALA A 138 -8.57 4.65 -7.99
CA ALA A 138 -7.28 4.19 -7.48
C ALA A 138 -6.23 4.07 -8.60
N THR A 139 -6.61 3.48 -9.74
CA THR A 139 -5.71 3.31 -10.89
C THR A 139 -5.29 4.65 -11.48
N VAL A 140 -6.21 5.62 -11.59
CA VAL A 140 -5.91 6.98 -12.07
C VAL A 140 -4.95 7.71 -11.13
N ILE A 141 -5.12 7.57 -9.80
CA ILE A 141 -4.21 8.17 -8.84
C ILE A 141 -2.81 7.54 -8.97
N VAL A 142 -2.70 6.21 -9.02
CA VAL A 142 -1.41 5.53 -9.24
C VAL A 142 -0.77 5.98 -10.54
N PHE A 143 -1.53 6.09 -11.63
CA PHE A 143 -1.05 6.61 -12.91
C PHE A 143 -0.51 8.05 -12.79
N GLY A 144 -1.16 8.92 -12.04
CA GLY A 144 -0.65 10.27 -11.75
C GLY A 144 0.75 10.25 -11.12
N PHE A 145 1.00 9.33 -10.17
CA PHE A 145 2.32 9.15 -9.57
C PHE A 145 3.33 8.50 -10.52
N VAL A 146 2.90 7.64 -11.43
CA VAL A 146 3.76 7.13 -12.53
C VAL A 146 4.22 8.27 -13.42
N LEU A 147 3.31 9.14 -13.85
CA LEU A 147 3.67 10.31 -14.65
C LEU A 147 4.59 11.27 -13.89
N LEU A 148 4.34 11.46 -12.59
CA LEU A 148 5.22 12.26 -11.74
C LEU A 148 6.64 11.66 -11.69
N ALA A 149 6.77 10.34 -11.50
CA ALA A 149 8.08 9.67 -11.50
C ALA A 149 8.80 9.81 -12.84
N ILE A 150 8.11 9.60 -13.96
CA ILE A 150 8.65 9.79 -15.34
C ILE A 150 9.11 11.25 -15.52
N SER A 151 8.32 12.22 -15.07
CA SER A 151 8.65 13.65 -15.21
C SER A 151 9.90 14.03 -14.41
N MET A 152 10.07 13.45 -13.21
CA MET A 152 11.20 13.70 -12.31
C MET A 152 12.50 13.04 -12.77
N ALA A 153 12.45 12.04 -13.65
CA ALA A 153 13.63 11.32 -14.13
C ALA A 153 14.57 12.28 -14.92
N ARG A 154 15.84 12.32 -14.53
CA ARG A 154 16.87 13.21 -15.11
C ARG A 154 17.92 12.48 -15.94
N THR A 155 17.99 11.15 -15.81
CA THR A 155 18.91 10.27 -16.54
C THR A 155 18.12 9.21 -17.28
N TRP A 156 18.70 8.64 -18.33
CA TRP A 156 18.09 7.55 -19.10
C TRP A 156 17.75 6.33 -18.25
N SER A 157 18.68 5.93 -17.37
CA SER A 157 18.44 4.81 -16.45
C SER A 157 17.30 5.06 -15.48
N ALA A 158 17.19 6.28 -14.92
CA ALA A 158 16.08 6.66 -14.05
C ALA A 158 14.75 6.69 -14.81
N LEU A 159 14.75 7.16 -16.07
CA LEU A 159 13.56 7.18 -16.92
C LEU A 159 13.06 5.77 -17.23
N LEU A 160 13.96 4.89 -17.67
CA LEU A 160 13.61 3.49 -17.97
C LEU A 160 13.10 2.76 -16.72
N LEU A 161 13.75 2.97 -15.58
CA LEU A 161 13.33 2.40 -14.31
C LEU A 161 11.95 2.91 -13.89
N ALA A 162 11.70 4.22 -13.97
CA ALA A 162 10.41 4.82 -13.64
C ALA A 162 9.29 4.31 -14.57
N ALA A 163 9.57 4.19 -15.87
CA ALA A 163 8.62 3.68 -16.85
C ALA A 163 8.32 2.20 -16.63
N ALA A 164 9.35 1.36 -16.48
CA ALA A 164 9.19 -0.09 -16.27
C ALA A 164 8.42 -0.36 -14.96
N PHE A 165 8.80 0.31 -13.88
CA PHE A 165 8.09 0.19 -12.60
C PHE A 165 6.66 0.76 -12.67
N GLY A 166 6.47 1.85 -13.41
CA GLY A 166 5.14 2.42 -13.67
C GLY A 166 4.21 1.45 -14.39
N CYS A 167 4.71 0.78 -15.44
CA CYS A 167 3.95 -0.27 -16.14
C CYS A 167 3.58 -1.42 -15.20
N LEU A 168 4.53 -1.88 -14.37
CA LEU A 168 4.30 -2.93 -13.38
C LEU A 168 3.25 -2.51 -12.34
N ALA A 169 3.38 -1.30 -11.78
CA ALA A 169 2.45 -0.76 -10.79
C ALA A 169 1.03 -0.66 -11.34
N LEU A 170 0.87 -0.18 -12.57
CA LEU A 170 -0.44 -0.13 -13.24
C LEU A 170 -0.96 -1.53 -13.53
N TYR A 171 -0.13 -2.44 -14.01
CA TYR A 171 -0.53 -3.82 -14.25
C TYR A 171 -1.09 -4.49 -12.99
N LEU A 172 -0.53 -4.22 -11.82
CA LEU A 172 -1.03 -4.76 -10.54
C LEU A 172 -2.40 -4.20 -10.14
N MET A 173 -2.82 -3.06 -10.71
CA MET A 173 -4.15 -2.47 -10.46
C MET A 173 -5.25 -3.07 -11.33
N ILE A 174 -4.91 -3.92 -12.31
CA ILE A 174 -5.86 -4.43 -13.33
C ILE A 174 -6.98 -5.29 -12.74
N ASN A 175 -6.76 -5.95 -11.61
CA ASN A 175 -7.52 -7.16 -11.39
C ASN A 175 -8.24 -7.21 -10.04
N PRO A 176 -9.52 -6.78 -10.01
CA PRO A 176 -10.36 -6.99 -8.84
C PRO A 176 -10.56 -8.48 -8.51
N THR A 177 -10.39 -9.41 -9.45
CA THR A 177 -10.60 -10.85 -9.20
C THR A 177 -9.46 -11.53 -8.45
N LYS A 178 -8.25 -11.00 -8.50
CA LYS A 178 -7.07 -11.60 -7.86
C LYS A 178 -6.74 -10.99 -6.50
N ALA A 179 -7.39 -9.89 -6.16
CA ALA A 179 -7.16 -9.17 -4.92
C ALA A 179 -8.48 -8.60 -4.40
N SER A 180 -8.66 -8.67 -3.09
CA SER A 180 -9.80 -8.07 -2.39
C SER A 180 -9.93 -6.56 -2.69
N TYR A 181 -11.15 -6.02 -2.65
CA TYR A 181 -11.44 -4.58 -2.87
C TYR A 181 -10.62 -3.65 -1.98
N SER A 182 -10.17 -4.13 -0.83
CA SER A 182 -9.28 -3.39 0.07
C SER A 182 -7.90 -3.07 -0.53
N MET A 183 -7.48 -3.78 -1.59
CA MET A 183 -6.18 -3.54 -2.22
C MET A 183 -6.13 -2.23 -2.99
N ALA A 184 -7.20 -1.83 -3.66
CA ALA A 184 -7.22 -0.61 -4.44
C ALA A 184 -6.87 0.64 -3.61
N PRO A 185 -7.56 0.94 -2.48
CA PRO A 185 -7.20 2.07 -1.63
C PRO A 185 -5.84 1.85 -0.91
N THR A 186 -5.48 0.62 -0.56
CA THR A 186 -4.16 0.32 0.02
C THR A 186 -3.03 0.73 -0.92
N MET A 187 -3.12 0.43 -2.21
CA MET A 187 -2.09 0.79 -3.20
C MET A 187 -1.97 2.31 -3.36
N VAL A 188 -3.07 3.04 -3.28
CA VAL A 188 -3.06 4.53 -3.27
C VAL A 188 -2.31 5.04 -2.05
N ILE A 189 -2.58 4.50 -0.86
CA ILE A 189 -1.85 4.90 0.34
C ILE A 189 -0.37 4.55 0.25
N CYS A 190 -0.02 3.37 -0.29
CA CYS A 190 1.39 2.99 -0.47
C CYS A 190 2.15 3.98 -1.33
N VAL A 191 1.61 4.42 -2.46
CA VAL A 191 2.30 5.38 -3.33
C VAL A 191 2.39 6.77 -2.71
N LEU A 192 1.35 7.23 -2.01
CA LEU A 192 1.34 8.50 -1.28
C LEU A 192 2.37 8.49 -0.14
N ALA A 193 2.32 7.48 0.73
CA ALA A 193 3.25 7.34 1.85
C ALA A 193 4.70 7.22 1.35
N ALA A 194 4.94 6.50 0.28
CA ALA A 194 6.25 6.36 -0.35
C ALA A 194 6.80 7.70 -0.86
N PHE A 195 5.99 8.47 -1.56
CA PHE A 195 6.36 9.80 -2.06
C PHE A 195 6.70 10.76 -0.91
N PHE A 196 5.87 10.78 0.14
CA PHE A 196 6.13 11.62 1.31
C PHE A 196 7.31 11.11 2.14
N THR A 197 7.59 9.81 2.16
CA THR A 197 8.80 9.25 2.78
C THR A 197 10.06 9.74 2.08
N ALA A 198 10.09 9.71 0.76
CA ALA A 198 11.21 10.28 -0.01
C ALA A 198 11.37 11.79 0.26
N LYS A 199 10.25 12.54 0.32
CA LYS A 199 10.27 13.98 0.70
C LYS A 199 10.74 14.20 2.12
N LEU A 200 10.37 13.36 3.08
CA LEU A 200 10.79 13.47 4.49
C LEU A 200 12.31 13.46 4.59
N PHE A 201 12.96 12.52 3.92
CA PHE A 201 14.41 12.38 3.99
C PHE A 201 15.17 13.34 3.07
N ALA A 202 14.51 13.93 2.08
CA ALA A 202 15.06 15.03 1.27
C ALA A 202 14.87 16.41 1.94
N ALA A 203 13.97 16.56 2.90
CA ALA A 203 13.63 17.83 3.51
C ALA A 203 14.75 18.36 4.42
N LYS A 204 15.19 19.60 4.19
CA LYS A 204 16.19 20.29 5.02
C LYS A 204 15.59 20.99 6.25
N GLN A 205 14.36 21.50 6.10
CA GLN A 205 13.70 22.27 7.16
C GLN A 205 13.04 21.34 8.19
N ARG A 206 13.27 21.61 9.48
CA ARG A 206 12.70 20.87 10.59
C ARG A 206 11.17 20.81 10.55
N ARG A 207 10.51 21.94 10.31
CA ARG A 207 9.04 22.01 10.27
C ARG A 207 8.45 21.08 9.20
N HIS A 208 9.06 21.02 8.02
CA HIS A 208 8.64 20.12 6.95
C HIS A 208 8.84 18.65 7.34
N ARG A 209 9.95 18.30 7.99
CA ARG A 209 10.19 16.92 8.45
C ARG A 209 9.16 16.47 9.47
N VAL A 210 8.82 17.33 10.43
CA VAL A 210 7.79 17.06 11.45
C VAL A 210 6.41 16.87 10.80
N ALA A 211 6.00 17.78 9.91
CA ALA A 211 4.73 17.69 9.21
C ALA A 211 4.63 16.42 8.31
N LEU A 212 5.72 16.10 7.60
CA LEU A 212 5.77 14.90 6.76
C LEU A 212 5.74 13.62 7.59
N SER A 213 6.40 13.59 8.76
CA SER A 213 6.32 12.43 9.67
C SER A 213 4.90 12.21 10.15
N ALA A 214 4.18 13.26 10.56
CA ALA A 214 2.79 13.17 10.96
C ALA A 214 1.89 12.72 9.78
N LEU A 215 2.08 13.30 8.59
CA LEU A 215 1.31 12.92 7.40
C LEU A 215 1.50 11.45 7.02
N ILE A 216 2.75 10.97 7.04
CA ILE A 216 3.04 9.55 6.75
C ILE A 216 2.40 8.65 7.81
N GLY A 217 2.52 9.01 9.10
CA GLY A 217 1.86 8.28 10.17
C GLY A 217 0.35 8.18 9.94
N PHE A 218 -0.32 9.30 9.67
CA PHE A 218 -1.74 9.33 9.37
C PHE A 218 -2.11 8.46 8.17
N LEU A 219 -1.37 8.53 7.06
CA LEU A 219 -1.62 7.72 5.87
C LEU A 219 -1.48 6.22 6.15
N ILE A 220 -0.43 5.81 6.89
CA ILE A 220 -0.25 4.39 7.22
C ILE A 220 -1.34 3.94 8.21
N GLY A 221 -1.73 4.77 9.17
CA GLY A 221 -2.89 4.50 10.03
C GLY A 221 -4.17 4.33 9.22
N LEU A 222 -4.43 5.22 8.26
CA LEU A 222 -5.55 5.09 7.33
C LEU A 222 -5.48 3.81 6.49
N ALA A 223 -4.28 3.33 6.13
CA ALA A 223 -4.14 2.05 5.43
C ALA A 223 -4.66 0.86 6.27
N VAL A 224 -4.56 0.94 7.61
CA VAL A 224 -5.09 -0.08 8.52
C VAL A 224 -6.62 -0.16 8.44
N ASP A 225 -7.30 0.96 8.20
CA ASP A 225 -8.76 0.97 8.02
C ASP A 225 -9.20 0.22 6.76
N PHE A 226 -8.33 0.07 5.77
CA PHE A 226 -8.62 -0.75 4.59
C PHE A 226 -8.31 -2.22 4.82
N ARG A 227 -7.21 -2.51 5.53
CA ARG A 227 -6.77 -3.89 5.83
C ARG A 227 -5.97 -3.93 7.11
N LEU A 228 -6.35 -4.81 8.03
CA LEU A 228 -5.63 -4.95 9.30
C LEU A 228 -4.13 -5.29 9.13
N PRO A 229 -3.70 -6.17 8.20
CA PRO A 229 -2.27 -6.46 7.98
C PRO A 229 -1.41 -5.25 7.58
N ASN A 230 -2.02 -4.17 7.09
CA ASN A 230 -1.31 -2.92 6.82
C ASN A 230 -0.73 -2.28 8.10
N LEU A 231 -1.12 -2.74 9.28
CA LEU A 231 -0.52 -2.39 10.56
C LEU A 231 1.02 -2.57 10.52
N PHE A 232 1.49 -3.62 9.88
CA PHE A 232 2.92 -3.90 9.80
C PHE A 232 3.72 -2.93 8.91
N LEU A 233 3.05 -2.10 8.09
CA LEU A 233 3.71 -1.08 7.27
C LEU A 233 4.30 0.07 8.11
N CYS A 234 3.90 0.21 9.38
CA CYS A 234 4.47 1.21 10.29
C CYS A 234 5.80 0.76 10.95
N SER A 235 6.12 -0.53 10.93
CA SER A 235 7.20 -1.12 11.72
C SER A 235 8.58 -0.52 11.42
N GLY A 236 8.92 -0.35 10.14
CA GLY A 236 10.19 0.27 9.74
C GLY A 236 10.31 1.73 10.14
N TYR A 237 9.22 2.47 10.16
CA TYR A 237 9.20 3.87 10.62
C TYR A 237 9.41 3.96 12.13
N PHE A 238 8.70 3.13 12.91
CA PHE A 238 8.89 3.07 14.35
C PHE A 238 10.32 2.68 14.71
N ALA A 239 10.85 1.62 14.09
CA ALA A 239 12.22 1.18 14.28
C ALA A 239 13.22 2.30 13.92
N PHE A 240 13.02 2.97 12.78
CA PHE A 240 13.88 4.06 12.33
C PHE A 240 13.88 5.24 13.31
N PHE A 241 12.71 5.74 13.73
CA PHE A 241 12.65 6.87 14.67
C PHE A 241 13.21 6.49 16.04
N PHE A 242 12.91 5.29 16.52
CA PHE A 242 13.41 4.80 17.81
C PHE A 242 14.94 4.67 17.82
N VAL A 243 15.52 3.98 16.84
CA VAL A 243 16.98 3.81 16.72
C VAL A 243 17.65 5.17 16.51
N SER A 244 17.07 6.03 15.65
CA SER A 244 17.61 7.37 15.41
C SER A 244 17.59 8.24 16.67
N PHE A 245 16.57 8.09 17.53
CA PHE A 245 16.53 8.77 18.83
C PHE A 245 17.59 8.22 19.78
N LEU A 246 17.71 6.90 19.89
CA LEU A 246 18.71 6.27 20.77
C LEU A 246 20.13 6.65 20.40
N THR A 247 20.43 6.79 19.12
CA THR A 247 21.78 7.12 18.62
C THR A 247 22.09 8.61 18.70
N SER A 248 21.13 9.47 18.34
CA SER A 248 21.35 10.92 18.28
C SER A 248 21.03 11.64 19.59
N ARG A 249 20.17 11.07 20.44
CA ARG A 249 19.61 11.66 21.66
C ARG A 249 18.94 13.04 21.44
N LYS A 250 18.58 13.36 20.20
CA LYS A 250 17.98 14.65 19.84
C LYS A 250 16.48 14.63 20.10
N ILE A 251 16.00 15.63 20.87
CA ILE A 251 14.56 15.82 21.13
C ILE A 251 13.74 15.92 19.84
N GLU A 252 14.33 16.42 18.78
CA GLU A 252 13.69 16.56 17.47
C GLU A 252 13.28 15.21 16.88
N THR A 253 14.14 14.19 17.00
CA THR A 253 13.84 12.84 16.52
C THR A 253 12.73 12.20 17.36
N LEU A 254 12.75 12.43 18.67
CA LEU A 254 11.66 12.00 19.56
C LEU A 254 10.33 12.62 19.17
N VAL A 255 10.31 13.96 18.94
CA VAL A 255 9.09 14.68 18.52
C VAL A 255 8.59 14.15 17.18
N GLN A 256 9.46 13.88 16.20
CA GLN A 256 9.06 13.30 14.92
C GLN A 256 8.42 11.91 15.10
N GLY A 257 9.04 11.04 15.91
CA GLY A 257 8.51 9.72 16.22
C GLY A 257 7.17 9.76 16.97
N ALA A 258 7.06 10.66 17.97
CA ALA A 258 5.83 10.84 18.75
C ALA A 258 4.67 11.35 17.89
N LEU A 259 4.93 12.33 17.00
CA LEU A 259 3.90 12.84 16.08
C LEU A 259 3.52 11.84 15.00
N PHE A 260 4.49 11.06 14.52
CA PHE A 260 4.19 9.91 13.65
C PHE A 260 3.24 8.93 14.34
N ALA A 261 3.54 8.54 15.59
CA ALA A 261 2.74 7.61 16.38
C ALA A 261 1.32 8.15 16.65
N ALA A 262 1.22 9.42 17.09
CA ALA A 262 -0.07 10.05 17.36
C ALA A 262 -0.93 10.17 16.08
N ALA A 263 -0.32 10.55 14.96
CA ALA A 263 -1.00 10.65 13.68
C ALA A 263 -1.39 9.27 13.14
N PHE A 264 -0.56 8.25 13.35
CA PHE A 264 -0.88 6.86 13.02
C PHE A 264 -2.13 6.38 13.77
N LEU A 265 -2.20 6.62 15.08
CA LEU A 265 -3.39 6.29 15.89
C LEU A 265 -4.62 7.09 15.43
N ALA A 266 -4.45 8.36 15.09
CA ALA A 266 -5.52 9.17 14.52
C ALA A 266 -6.01 8.64 13.17
N GLY A 267 -5.10 8.18 12.30
CA GLY A 267 -5.44 7.59 11.01
C GLY A 267 -6.22 6.28 11.14
N MET A 268 -5.89 5.44 12.12
CA MET A 268 -6.59 4.18 12.37
C MET A 268 -7.79 4.31 13.32
N ALA A 269 -8.17 5.53 13.73
CA ALA A 269 -9.26 5.75 14.67
C ALA A 269 -10.61 5.11 14.25
N PRO A 270 -11.02 5.10 12.95
CA PRO A 270 -12.22 4.40 12.52
C PRO A 270 -12.19 2.90 12.85
N THR A 271 -11.05 2.22 12.65
CA THR A 271 -10.88 0.81 13.02
C THR A 271 -10.96 0.61 14.53
N LEU A 272 -10.30 1.48 15.33
CA LEU A 272 -10.37 1.40 16.79
C LEU A 272 -11.80 1.60 17.31
N LEU A 273 -12.54 2.52 16.71
CA LEU A 273 -13.95 2.76 17.06
C LEU A 273 -14.83 1.58 16.66
N ALA A 274 -14.65 1.04 15.45
CA ALA A 274 -15.37 -0.16 15.01
C ALA A 274 -15.09 -1.36 15.92
N ASN A 275 -13.85 -1.57 16.34
CA ASN A 275 -13.47 -2.61 17.28
C ASN A 275 -14.14 -2.41 18.64
N ALA A 276 -14.16 -1.19 19.18
CA ALA A 276 -14.83 -0.89 20.44
C ALA A 276 -16.33 -1.22 20.38
N ILE A 277 -17.00 -0.88 19.28
CA ILE A 277 -18.44 -1.14 19.07
C ILE A 277 -18.71 -2.63 18.90
N ASN A 278 -17.93 -3.33 18.11
CA ASN A 278 -18.20 -4.70 17.69
C ASN A 278 -17.58 -5.74 18.63
N ALA A 279 -16.33 -5.54 19.04
CA ALA A 279 -15.58 -6.48 19.89
C ALA A 279 -15.53 -6.07 21.39
N GLY A 280 -16.10 -4.92 21.76
CA GLY A 280 -16.16 -4.44 23.13
C GLY A 280 -14.93 -3.68 23.62
N SER A 281 -13.85 -3.61 22.84
CA SER A 281 -12.65 -2.84 23.17
C SER A 281 -11.97 -2.34 21.88
N ALA A 282 -11.41 -1.13 21.92
CA ALA A 282 -10.73 -0.52 20.79
C ALA A 282 -9.51 -1.33 20.30
N PHE A 283 -8.86 -2.04 21.20
CA PHE A 283 -7.66 -2.85 20.91
C PHE A 283 -7.95 -4.34 20.72
N SER A 284 -9.21 -4.76 20.82
CA SER A 284 -9.64 -6.10 20.46
C SER A 284 -9.88 -6.18 18.96
N THR A 285 -9.42 -7.24 18.33
CA THR A 285 -9.70 -7.49 16.92
C THR A 285 -11.08 -8.12 16.74
N THR A 286 -11.74 -7.83 15.61
CA THR A 286 -12.97 -8.51 15.16
C THR A 286 -12.70 -9.85 14.48
N TYR A 287 -11.45 -10.25 14.31
CA TYR A 287 -11.09 -11.60 13.88
C TYR A 287 -11.37 -12.59 15.02
N GLY A 288 -12.08 -13.66 14.70
CA GLY A 288 -12.41 -14.72 15.68
C GLY A 288 -11.20 -15.55 16.08
N ALA A 289 -11.35 -16.34 17.14
CA ALA A 289 -10.29 -17.25 17.59
C ALA A 289 -9.86 -18.27 16.52
N ALA A 290 -10.77 -18.65 15.62
CA ALA A 290 -10.48 -19.56 14.50
C ALA A 290 -9.61 -18.91 13.42
N ASP A 291 -9.58 -17.57 13.35
CA ASP A 291 -8.85 -16.82 12.34
C ASP A 291 -7.51 -16.28 12.87
N THR A 292 -7.26 -16.41 14.17
CA THR A 292 -5.99 -16.09 14.80
C THR A 292 -5.13 -17.34 14.86
N VAL A 293 -4.28 -17.49 13.87
CA VAL A 293 -3.37 -18.65 13.78
C VAL A 293 -2.08 -18.32 14.51
N PRO A 294 -1.58 -19.20 15.42
CA PRO A 294 -0.28 -19.01 16.04
C PRO A 294 0.83 -19.08 14.99
N PRO A 295 2.00 -18.45 15.26
CA PRO A 295 3.15 -18.58 14.38
C PRO A 295 3.53 -20.05 14.18
N ASP A 296 3.64 -20.44 12.91
CA ASP A 296 4.11 -21.75 12.47
C ASP A 296 5.24 -21.53 11.47
N PHE A 297 6.44 -22.02 11.81
CA PHE A 297 7.63 -21.89 10.98
C PHE A 297 7.81 -23.09 10.02
N ASP A 298 6.73 -23.71 9.60
CA ASP A 298 6.79 -24.78 8.63
C ASP A 298 7.31 -24.27 7.27
N PHE A 299 8.24 -25.04 6.70
CA PHE A 299 8.78 -24.76 5.36
C PHE A 299 7.70 -24.76 4.26
N SER A 300 6.58 -25.44 4.47
CA SER A 300 5.43 -25.42 3.57
C SER A 300 4.89 -24.00 3.33
N VAL A 301 4.84 -23.16 4.37
CA VAL A 301 4.41 -21.75 4.29
C VAL A 301 5.35 -20.99 3.35
N ILE A 302 6.65 -21.10 3.56
CA ILE A 302 7.67 -20.43 2.75
C ILE A 302 7.59 -20.90 1.30
N ARG A 303 7.48 -22.22 1.08
CA ARG A 303 7.37 -22.82 -0.26
C ARG A 303 6.14 -22.29 -1.01
N HIS A 304 5.00 -22.13 -0.32
CA HIS A 304 3.79 -21.62 -0.92
C HIS A 304 3.97 -20.19 -1.44
N TYR A 305 4.56 -19.29 -0.62
CA TYR A 305 4.86 -17.93 -1.06
C TYR A 305 5.90 -17.88 -2.19
N LEU A 306 6.94 -18.72 -2.15
CA LEU A 306 7.97 -18.82 -3.19
C LEU A 306 7.41 -19.23 -4.56
N ALA A 307 6.35 -20.04 -4.57
CA ALA A 307 5.71 -20.50 -5.79
C ALA A 307 4.81 -19.43 -6.44
N ASP A 308 4.50 -18.34 -5.73
CA ASP A 308 3.64 -17.28 -6.25
C ASP A 308 4.44 -16.17 -6.97
N MET A 309 3.93 -15.74 -8.13
CA MET A 309 4.56 -14.65 -8.91
C MET A 309 4.73 -13.35 -8.13
N GLN A 310 3.87 -13.07 -7.13
CA GLN A 310 3.95 -11.85 -6.34
C GLN A 310 5.17 -11.84 -5.41
N PHE A 311 5.73 -13.00 -5.12
CA PHE A 311 7.01 -13.11 -4.42
C PHE A 311 8.16 -12.42 -5.16
N VAL A 312 8.11 -12.36 -6.49
CA VAL A 312 9.09 -11.61 -7.31
C VAL A 312 9.17 -10.14 -6.88
N LEU A 313 8.02 -9.50 -6.56
CA LEU A 313 8.00 -8.12 -6.08
C LEU A 313 8.76 -7.97 -4.76
N LEU A 314 8.59 -8.93 -3.88
CA LEU A 314 9.25 -8.97 -2.58
C LEU A 314 10.75 -9.15 -2.73
N VAL A 315 11.19 -10.04 -3.63
CA VAL A 315 12.61 -10.23 -4.00
C VAL A 315 13.19 -8.93 -4.59
N LEU A 316 12.49 -8.29 -5.51
CA LEU A 316 12.93 -7.03 -6.10
C LEU A 316 13.06 -5.92 -5.04
N ALA A 317 12.07 -5.78 -4.15
CA ALA A 317 12.11 -4.80 -3.08
C ALA A 317 13.28 -5.06 -2.12
N SER A 318 13.48 -6.32 -1.72
CA SER A 318 14.56 -6.73 -0.82
C SER A 318 15.94 -6.53 -1.47
N ALA A 319 16.11 -6.97 -2.72
CA ALA A 319 17.37 -6.82 -3.46
C ALA A 319 17.74 -5.36 -3.67
N TRP A 320 16.77 -4.53 -4.07
CA TRP A 320 17.02 -3.09 -4.25
C TRP A 320 17.34 -2.40 -2.93
N THR A 321 16.62 -2.71 -1.86
CA THR A 321 16.89 -2.20 -0.50
C THR A 321 18.30 -2.57 -0.06
N ALA A 322 18.70 -3.85 -0.18
CA ALA A 322 20.03 -4.33 0.16
C ALA A 322 21.13 -3.66 -0.67
N LEU A 323 20.90 -3.48 -1.98
CA LEU A 323 21.83 -2.79 -2.86
C LEU A 323 22.08 -1.35 -2.43
N ILE A 324 21.02 -0.59 -2.11
CA ILE A 324 21.14 0.80 -1.63
C ILE A 324 21.90 0.86 -0.31
N LEU A 325 21.60 -0.02 0.64
CA LEU A 325 22.29 -0.07 1.92
C LEU A 325 23.77 -0.41 1.75
N ARG A 326 24.09 -1.37 0.86
CA ARG A 326 25.49 -1.74 0.56
C ARG A 326 26.28 -0.61 -0.09
N LEU A 327 25.64 0.15 -1.01
CA LEU A 327 26.30 1.22 -1.74
C LEU A 327 26.40 2.53 -0.97
N ASN A 328 25.69 2.67 0.14
CA ASN A 328 25.62 3.85 1.01
C ASN A 328 25.54 5.18 0.22
N ARG A 329 24.57 5.29 -0.68
CA ARG A 329 24.46 6.34 -1.73
C ARG A 329 24.01 7.73 -1.21
N GLY A 330 24.24 8.05 0.06
CA GLY A 330 23.90 9.33 0.66
C GLY A 330 22.73 9.22 1.66
N ASN A 331 22.68 10.22 2.56
CA ASN A 331 21.84 10.11 3.75
C ASN A 331 20.35 9.89 3.47
N GLY A 332 19.76 10.60 2.51
CA GLY A 332 18.30 10.53 2.26
C GLY A 332 17.83 9.18 1.71
N ILE A 333 18.50 8.66 0.70
CA ILE A 333 18.11 7.36 0.09
C ILE A 333 18.47 6.20 1.03
N THR A 334 19.59 6.29 1.75
CA THR A 334 19.98 5.29 2.75
C THR A 334 18.97 5.24 3.90
N GLN A 335 18.49 6.38 4.40
CA GLN A 335 17.44 6.45 5.41
C GLN A 335 16.11 5.83 4.91
N THR A 336 15.74 6.12 3.66
CA THR A 336 14.59 5.47 3.02
C THR A 336 14.76 3.96 2.96
N ALA A 337 15.96 3.49 2.58
CA ALA A 337 16.26 2.05 2.51
C ALA A 337 16.25 1.38 3.90
N LEU A 338 16.66 2.08 4.97
CA LEU A 338 16.55 1.57 6.34
C LEU A 338 15.09 1.38 6.77
N VAL A 339 14.22 2.33 6.45
CA VAL A 339 12.77 2.19 6.70
C VAL A 339 12.20 1.04 5.89
N ALA A 340 12.55 0.94 4.60
CA ALA A 340 12.11 -0.17 3.75
C ALA A 340 12.59 -1.53 4.29
N ALA A 341 13.86 -1.63 4.74
CA ALA A 341 14.40 -2.84 5.33
C ALA A 341 13.65 -3.27 6.59
N GLY A 342 13.35 -2.32 7.49
CA GLY A 342 12.57 -2.60 8.70
C GLY A 342 11.16 -3.08 8.38
N ASN A 343 10.47 -2.44 7.43
CA ASN A 343 9.15 -2.86 6.97
C ASN A 343 9.19 -4.26 6.32
N LEU A 344 10.13 -4.50 5.41
CA LEU A 344 10.30 -5.80 4.76
C LEU A 344 10.60 -6.91 5.78
N LEU A 345 11.51 -6.66 6.71
CA LEU A 345 11.90 -7.64 7.74
C LEU A 345 10.70 -8.08 8.59
N VAL A 346 9.93 -7.11 9.13
CA VAL A 346 8.79 -7.43 10.01
C VAL A 346 7.66 -8.09 9.24
N ASN A 347 7.33 -7.60 8.04
CA ASN A 347 6.29 -8.22 7.20
C ASN A 347 6.69 -9.64 6.77
N LEU A 348 7.96 -9.86 6.37
CA LEU A 348 8.46 -11.18 6.03
C LEU A 348 8.43 -12.12 7.24
N ALA A 349 8.90 -11.67 8.40
CA ALA A 349 8.88 -12.47 9.62
C ALA A 349 7.44 -12.89 9.95
N PHE A 350 6.48 -11.98 9.84
CA PHE A 350 5.07 -12.28 10.10
C PHE A 350 4.49 -13.23 9.06
N PHE A 351 4.51 -12.88 7.78
CA PHE A 351 3.83 -13.68 6.75
C PHE A 351 4.49 -15.03 6.48
N MET A 352 5.82 -15.14 6.68
CA MET A 352 6.51 -16.44 6.55
C MET A 352 6.30 -17.35 7.77
N SER A 353 5.87 -16.82 8.91
CA SER A 353 5.57 -17.60 10.11
C SER A 353 4.08 -17.86 10.34
N HIS A 354 3.20 -17.27 9.52
CA HIS A 354 1.76 -17.48 9.64
C HIS A 354 1.23 -18.13 8.35
N PRO A 355 0.48 -19.23 8.43
CA PRO A 355 -0.03 -19.96 7.28
C PRO A 355 -1.21 -19.23 6.59
N VAL A 356 -1.07 -17.94 6.37
CA VAL A 356 -2.05 -17.12 5.63
C VAL A 356 -1.62 -17.11 4.17
N PHE A 357 -2.04 -18.10 3.41
CA PHE A 357 -1.63 -18.32 2.03
C PHE A 357 -2.29 -17.38 1.01
N THR A 358 -2.30 -16.11 1.31
CA THR A 358 -2.87 -15.13 0.39
C THR A 358 -1.75 -14.23 -0.15
N PRO A 359 -1.28 -14.47 -1.39
CA PRO A 359 -0.08 -13.83 -1.94
C PRO A 359 -0.13 -12.30 -1.93
N TYR A 360 -1.30 -11.71 -2.09
CA TYR A 360 -1.47 -10.27 -2.09
C TYR A 360 -1.21 -9.59 -0.72
N TYR A 361 -0.98 -10.35 0.36
CA TYR A 361 -0.58 -9.78 1.65
C TYR A 361 0.80 -9.12 1.62
N THR A 362 1.72 -9.62 0.79
CA THR A 362 3.07 -9.08 0.70
C THR A 362 3.20 -7.94 -0.33
N VAL A 363 2.21 -7.75 -1.19
CA VAL A 363 2.21 -6.69 -2.22
C VAL A 363 2.30 -5.29 -1.61
N PRO A 364 1.54 -4.91 -0.57
CA PRO A 364 1.62 -3.56 0.00
C PRO A 364 3.02 -3.18 0.49
N VAL A 365 3.70 -4.05 1.23
CA VAL A 365 5.04 -3.76 1.73
C VAL A 365 6.07 -3.69 0.60
N ALA A 366 5.96 -4.56 -0.41
CA ALA A 366 6.83 -4.50 -1.58
C ALA A 366 6.62 -3.19 -2.36
N MET A 367 5.38 -2.79 -2.60
CA MET A 367 5.05 -1.57 -3.34
C MET A 367 5.42 -0.30 -2.57
N LEU A 368 5.16 -0.24 -1.25
CA LEU A 368 5.60 0.87 -0.41
C LEU A 368 7.12 1.02 -0.48
N SER A 369 7.87 -0.08 -0.41
CA SER A 369 9.33 -0.08 -0.46
C SER A 369 9.85 0.35 -1.83
N LEU A 370 9.35 -0.24 -2.92
CA LEU A 370 9.78 0.05 -4.29
C LEU A 370 9.48 1.51 -4.68
N TRP A 371 8.28 2.02 -4.39
CA TRP A 371 7.92 3.43 -4.61
C TRP A 371 8.79 4.38 -3.79
N SER A 372 9.05 4.05 -2.51
CA SER A 372 9.89 4.88 -1.64
C SER A 372 11.32 4.99 -2.17
N LEU A 373 11.92 3.88 -2.59
CA LEU A 373 13.26 3.85 -3.15
C LEU A 373 13.33 4.56 -4.51
N LEU A 374 12.32 4.38 -5.36
CA LEU A 374 12.24 5.07 -6.64
C LEU A 374 12.21 6.58 -6.44
N PHE A 375 11.27 7.10 -5.66
CA PHE A 375 11.16 8.53 -5.42
C PHE A 375 12.38 9.09 -4.69
N ALA A 376 12.96 8.37 -3.74
CA ALA A 376 14.18 8.79 -3.06
C ALA A 376 15.36 8.92 -4.06
N GLY A 377 15.48 7.99 -5.01
CA GLY A 377 16.47 8.06 -6.08
C GLY A 377 16.23 9.23 -7.03
N LEU A 378 14.97 9.48 -7.42
CA LEU A 378 14.60 10.58 -8.33
C LEU A 378 14.76 11.98 -7.71
N MET A 379 14.70 12.09 -6.37
CA MET A 379 14.87 13.35 -5.64
C MET A 379 16.34 13.72 -5.37
N GLN A 380 17.29 12.83 -5.66
CA GLN A 380 18.71 13.15 -5.47
C GLN A 380 19.22 14.19 -6.49
N PRO A 381 20.15 15.06 -6.09
CA PRO A 381 20.82 15.97 -7.01
C PRO A 381 21.61 15.21 -8.09
N ALA A 382 21.61 15.71 -9.32
CA ALA A 382 22.23 15.06 -10.48
C ALA A 382 23.75 14.79 -10.38
N GLY A 383 24.45 15.32 -9.39
CA GLY A 383 25.90 15.12 -9.21
C GLY A 383 26.29 13.95 -8.29
N ALA A 384 25.31 13.32 -7.59
CA ALA A 384 25.62 12.27 -6.64
C ALA A 384 25.73 10.85 -7.27
N THR A 385 25.40 10.69 -8.57
CA THR A 385 25.33 9.41 -9.25
C THR A 385 26.56 9.08 -10.10
N ASP A 386 27.39 10.06 -10.45
CA ASP A 386 28.52 9.87 -11.38
C ASP A 386 29.72 9.11 -10.77
N GLY A 387 29.77 8.92 -9.46
CA GLY A 387 30.81 8.15 -8.77
C GLY A 387 30.54 6.65 -8.59
N ALA A 388 29.42 6.10 -9.11
CA ALA A 388 28.91 4.81 -8.68
C ALA A 388 29.11 3.65 -9.69
N PHE A 389 29.76 3.86 -10.84
CA PHE A 389 30.23 2.75 -11.67
C PHE A 389 31.74 2.58 -11.45
N PRO A 390 32.17 1.43 -10.85
CA PRO A 390 33.60 1.12 -10.77
C PRO A 390 34.09 0.85 -12.20
N GLY A 391 34.81 1.79 -12.82
CA GLY A 391 35.37 1.56 -14.14
C GLY A 391 35.83 2.79 -14.93
N ARG A 392 35.66 4.01 -14.44
CA ARG A 392 36.36 5.16 -15.06
C ARG A 392 37.45 5.67 -14.13
N PRO A 393 38.74 5.49 -14.50
CA PRO A 393 39.84 6.18 -13.81
C PRO A 393 39.63 7.70 -13.97
N ALA A 394 39.81 8.44 -12.88
CA ALA A 394 39.85 9.89 -12.92
C ALA A 394 40.86 10.31 -14.02
N ARG A 395 40.40 11.02 -15.04
CA ARG A 395 41.33 11.71 -15.95
C ARG A 395 41.97 12.84 -15.15
N ALA A 396 43.27 12.68 -14.93
CA ALA A 396 44.16 13.71 -14.42
C ALA A 396 44.24 14.89 -15.40
#